data_26ec2c1f9b450c24e410adc316fa4eef
#
_entry.id   26ec2c1f9b450c24e410adc316fa4eef
#
_cell.length_a   1.000
_cell.length_b   1.000
_cell.length_c   1.000
_cell.angle_alpha   90.00
_cell.angle_beta   90.00
_cell.angle_gamma   90.00
#
_symmetry.space_group_name_H-M   'P 1'
#
loop_
_entity.id
_entity.type
_entity.pdbx_description
1 polymer ?
#
loop_
_entity_poly.entity_id
_entity_poly.type
_entity_poly.pdbx_seq_one_letter_code
_entity_poly.pdbx_strand_id
1 'polypeptide(L)'
;TSGASSDIQMATKLAKDMVTKFGMSKDLGPLSYGANEDEVFLGRQITRQEHMSEETAKKVDTEVKKIVDAGYERAKKILTEKIDDLHKLAKALLVYETLSGEEIKDLILKNTQPKKLDKDDKNIEESSALGSLGLKPKPAV
;
A
#
# COMPACT_ATOMS: atom_id res chain seq x y z
N THR A 1 -11.07 8.41 -5.83
CA THR A 1 -10.13 8.96 -6.83
C THR A 1 -9.48 7.84 -7.62
N SER A 2 -8.99 8.12 -8.82
CA SER A 2 -8.24 7.15 -9.64
C SER A 2 -6.97 6.62 -8.93
N GLY A 3 -6.41 7.37 -7.98
CA GLY A 3 -5.26 6.96 -7.18
C GLY A 3 -5.47 5.70 -6.35
N ALA A 4 -6.72 5.40 -5.95
CA ALA A 4 -7.04 4.18 -5.19
C ALA A 4 -7.08 2.91 -6.07
N SER A 5 -6.96 3.03 -7.40
CA SER A 5 -7.08 1.88 -8.31
C SER A 5 -6.01 0.82 -8.09
N SER A 6 -4.77 1.22 -7.79
CA SER A 6 -3.67 0.29 -7.52
C SER A 6 -3.89 -0.49 -6.22
N ASP A 7 -4.41 0.17 -5.19
CA ASP A 7 -4.70 -0.46 -3.90
C ASP A 7 -5.83 -1.48 -4.04
N ILE A 8 -6.88 -1.12 -4.79
CA ILE A 8 -8.00 -2.03 -5.09
C ILE A 8 -7.52 -3.26 -5.87
N GLN A 9 -6.66 -3.06 -6.88
CA GLN A 9 -6.09 -4.16 -7.65
C GLN A 9 -5.22 -5.07 -6.78
N MET A 10 -4.36 -4.48 -5.94
CA MET A 10 -3.50 -5.23 -5.02
C MET A 10 -4.30 -6.03 -4.01
N ALA A 11 -5.31 -5.43 -3.38
CA ALA A 11 -6.20 -6.10 -2.43
C ALA A 11 -6.95 -7.26 -3.09
N THR A 12 -7.47 -7.04 -4.31
CA THR A 12 -8.18 -8.08 -5.08
C THR A 12 -7.25 -9.23 -5.46
N LYS A 13 -6.04 -8.93 -5.93
CA LYS A 13 -5.04 -9.95 -6.28
C LYS A 13 -4.66 -10.78 -5.06
N LEU A 14 -4.38 -10.12 -3.93
CA LEU A 14 -4.04 -10.82 -2.69
C LEU A 14 -5.18 -11.72 -2.21
N ALA A 15 -6.41 -11.21 -2.20
CA ALA A 15 -7.59 -12.00 -1.82
C ALA A 15 -7.79 -13.20 -2.75
N LYS A 16 -7.55 -13.04 -4.05
CA LYS A 16 -7.60 -14.13 -5.03
C LYS A 16 -6.53 -15.18 -4.74
N ASP A 17 -5.29 -14.79 -4.49
CA ASP A 17 -4.21 -15.70 -4.14
C ASP A 17 -4.50 -16.45 -2.83
N MET A 18 -5.06 -15.77 -1.82
CA MET A 18 -5.48 -16.39 -0.56
C MET A 18 -6.50 -17.51 -0.78
N VAL A 19 -7.47 -17.29 -1.67
CA VAL A 19 -8.54 -18.26 -1.96
C VAL A 19 -8.07 -19.37 -2.87
N THR A 20 -7.33 -19.02 -3.96
CA THR A 20 -7.03 -19.98 -5.03
C THR A 20 -5.69 -20.69 -4.87
N LYS A 21 -4.70 -20.06 -4.21
CA LYS A 21 -3.35 -20.62 -4.07
C LYS A 21 -3.04 -21.08 -2.65
N PHE A 22 -3.49 -20.33 -1.64
CA PHE A 22 -3.11 -20.60 -0.24
C PHE A 22 -4.12 -21.45 0.52
N GLY A 23 -5.27 -21.80 -0.10
CA GLY A 23 -6.29 -22.63 0.52
C GLY A 23 -6.93 -22.01 1.78
N MET A 24 -7.03 -20.67 1.85
CA MET A 24 -7.53 -19.96 3.03
C MET A 24 -9.05 -19.78 3.06
N SER A 25 -9.77 -20.33 2.08
CA SER A 25 -11.24 -20.34 2.08
C SER A 25 -11.76 -21.54 2.84
N LYS A 26 -12.74 -21.33 3.72
CA LYS A 26 -13.43 -22.41 4.44
C LYS A 26 -14.34 -23.21 3.51
N ASP A 27 -14.93 -22.56 2.53
CA ASP A 27 -15.92 -23.16 1.61
C ASP A 27 -15.24 -23.96 0.49
N LEU A 28 -14.00 -23.60 0.12
CA LEU A 28 -13.25 -24.25 -0.95
C LEU A 28 -12.20 -25.23 -0.40
N GLY A 29 -11.86 -25.12 0.88
CA GLY A 29 -10.87 -25.97 1.53
C GLY A 29 -9.42 -25.70 1.09
N PRO A 30 -8.46 -26.53 1.55
CA PRO A 30 -7.04 -26.38 1.27
C PRO A 30 -6.68 -27.00 -0.10
N LEU A 31 -7.31 -26.52 -1.15
CA LEU A 31 -7.04 -26.94 -2.53
C LEU A 31 -6.49 -25.76 -3.33
N SER A 32 -5.61 -26.03 -4.28
CA SER A 32 -5.12 -25.05 -5.22
C SER A 32 -6.00 -25.04 -6.47
N TYR A 33 -6.59 -23.89 -6.73
CA TYR A 33 -7.42 -23.62 -7.92
C TYR A 33 -6.70 -22.70 -8.92
N GLY A 34 -5.45 -22.36 -8.66
CA GLY A 34 -4.65 -21.50 -9.53
C GLY A 34 -4.06 -22.27 -10.68
N ALA A 35 -4.23 -21.79 -11.92
CA ALA A 35 -3.37 -22.20 -13.01
C ALA A 35 -1.91 -21.85 -12.64
N ASN A 36 -0.97 -22.77 -12.83
CA ASN A 36 0.44 -22.47 -12.69
C ASN A 36 0.83 -21.45 -13.77
N GLU A 37 0.91 -20.16 -13.37
CA GLU A 37 1.34 -19.07 -14.25
C GLU A 37 2.83 -19.16 -14.61
N ASP A 38 3.57 -20.15 -14.06
CA ASP A 38 5.04 -20.16 -14.07
C ASP A 38 5.67 -21.12 -15.10
N GLU A 39 4.91 -21.77 -15.97
CA GLU A 39 5.51 -22.53 -17.07
C GLU A 39 5.66 -21.71 -18.35
N VAL A 40 6.59 -20.73 -18.33
CA VAL A 40 7.16 -20.16 -19.55
C VAL A 40 8.24 -21.11 -20.07
N PHE A 41 7.83 -22.12 -20.83
CA PHE A 41 8.76 -22.97 -21.53
C PHE A 41 8.97 -22.43 -22.96
N LEU A 42 10.19 -21.98 -23.27
CA LEU A 42 10.67 -21.58 -24.61
C LEU A 42 9.81 -20.49 -25.32
N GLY A 43 9.35 -19.45 -24.63
CA GLY A 43 8.69 -18.31 -25.28
C GLY A 43 7.31 -18.59 -25.86
N ARG A 44 6.73 -19.76 -25.63
CA ARG A 44 5.34 -20.10 -25.91
C ARG A 44 4.57 -20.19 -24.60
N GLN A 45 3.66 -19.26 -24.38
CA GLN A 45 2.63 -19.41 -23.35
C GLN A 45 1.73 -20.58 -23.74
N ILE A 46 2.00 -21.76 -23.18
CA ILE A 46 1.01 -22.83 -23.19
C ILE A 46 0.09 -22.54 -22.02
N THR A 47 -0.96 -21.77 -22.30
CA THR A 47 -2.03 -21.54 -21.35
C THR A 47 -2.78 -22.86 -21.18
N ARG A 48 -2.35 -23.71 -20.27
CA ARG A 48 -3.22 -24.75 -19.72
C ARG A 48 -4.25 -24.01 -18.86
N GLN A 49 -5.36 -23.65 -19.47
CA GLN A 49 -6.59 -23.34 -18.71
C GLN A 49 -6.98 -24.65 -18.01
N GLU A 50 -6.60 -24.80 -16.75
CA GLU A 50 -7.32 -25.71 -15.88
C GLU A 50 -8.74 -25.14 -15.77
N HIS A 51 -9.66 -25.80 -16.46
CA HIS A 51 -11.07 -25.43 -16.50
C HIS A 51 -11.67 -25.67 -15.11
N MET A 52 -11.64 -24.64 -14.29
CA MET A 52 -12.44 -24.59 -13.08
C MET A 52 -13.91 -24.68 -13.48
N SER A 53 -14.69 -25.51 -12.81
CA SER A 53 -16.13 -25.57 -13.07
C SER A 53 -16.77 -24.21 -12.79
N GLU A 54 -17.85 -23.86 -13.51
CA GLU A 54 -18.54 -22.59 -13.27
C GLU A 54 -19.02 -22.43 -11.82
N GLU A 55 -19.41 -23.52 -11.17
CA GLU A 55 -19.81 -23.52 -9.76
C GLU A 55 -18.63 -23.16 -8.85
N THR A 56 -17.45 -23.75 -9.09
CA THR A 56 -16.24 -23.44 -8.34
C THR A 56 -15.80 -22.00 -8.59
N ALA A 57 -15.84 -21.51 -9.82
CA ALA A 57 -15.52 -20.14 -10.15
C ALA A 57 -16.42 -19.14 -9.39
N LYS A 58 -17.72 -19.39 -9.35
CA LYS A 58 -18.66 -18.57 -8.56
C LYS A 58 -18.35 -18.58 -7.06
N LYS A 59 -17.95 -19.73 -6.51
CA LYS A 59 -17.52 -19.82 -5.11
C LYS A 59 -16.24 -19.02 -4.86
N VAL A 60 -15.26 -19.12 -5.75
CA VAL A 60 -14.01 -18.31 -5.68
C VAL A 60 -14.36 -16.83 -5.67
N ASP A 61 -15.17 -16.35 -6.62
CA ASP A 61 -15.56 -14.94 -6.69
C ASP A 61 -16.27 -14.48 -5.42
N THR A 62 -17.14 -15.32 -4.86
CA THR A 62 -17.85 -15.02 -3.61
C THR A 62 -16.88 -14.91 -2.42
N GLU A 63 -15.93 -15.81 -2.29
CA GLU A 63 -14.96 -15.82 -1.21
C GLU A 63 -13.99 -14.64 -1.33
N VAL A 64 -13.48 -14.36 -2.53
CA VAL A 64 -12.64 -13.17 -2.80
C VAL A 64 -13.39 -11.90 -2.40
N LYS A 65 -14.65 -11.77 -2.81
CA LYS A 65 -15.49 -10.62 -2.46
C LYS A 65 -15.66 -10.50 -0.95
N LYS A 66 -15.94 -11.57 -0.23
CA LYS A 66 -16.08 -11.56 1.25
C LYS A 66 -14.81 -11.03 1.93
N ILE A 67 -13.62 -11.45 1.48
CA ILE A 67 -12.34 -11.00 2.05
C ILE A 67 -12.14 -9.50 1.81
N VAL A 68 -12.37 -9.03 0.59
CA VAL A 68 -12.21 -7.61 0.23
C VAL A 68 -13.23 -6.75 0.97
N ASP A 69 -14.50 -7.16 1.00
CA ASP A 69 -15.57 -6.43 1.71
C ASP A 69 -15.27 -6.33 3.21
N ALA A 70 -14.81 -7.42 3.84
CA ALA A 70 -14.44 -7.41 5.25
C ALA A 70 -13.28 -6.44 5.55
N GLY A 71 -12.27 -6.37 4.67
CA GLY A 71 -11.19 -5.40 4.75
C GLY A 71 -11.68 -3.97 4.62
N TYR A 72 -12.55 -3.71 3.65
CA TYR A 72 -13.15 -2.41 3.41
C TYR A 72 -13.97 -1.91 4.60
N GLU A 73 -14.87 -2.76 5.12
CA GLU A 73 -15.71 -2.39 6.27
C GLU A 73 -14.88 -2.13 7.53
N ARG A 74 -13.82 -2.91 7.74
CA ARG A 74 -12.87 -2.67 8.84
C ARG A 74 -12.16 -1.32 8.70
N ALA A 75 -11.67 -1.00 7.51
CA ALA A 75 -11.01 0.29 7.24
C ALA A 75 -11.99 1.46 7.45
N LYS A 76 -13.19 1.35 6.90
CA LYS A 76 -14.26 2.34 7.05
C LYS A 76 -14.61 2.57 8.53
N LYS A 77 -14.75 1.50 9.30
CA LYS A 77 -15.03 1.58 10.74
C LYS A 77 -13.92 2.34 11.47
N ILE A 78 -12.65 1.98 11.24
CA ILE A 78 -11.50 2.63 11.89
C ILE A 78 -11.47 4.14 11.53
N LEU A 79 -11.64 4.50 10.26
CA LEU A 79 -11.63 5.88 9.83
C LEU A 79 -12.81 6.69 10.40
N THR A 80 -13.98 6.07 10.52
CA THR A 80 -15.15 6.71 11.13
C THR A 80 -14.96 6.93 12.62
N GLU A 81 -14.42 5.95 13.34
CA GLU A 81 -14.13 6.06 14.78
C GLU A 81 -13.01 7.09 15.07
N LYS A 82 -12.10 7.31 14.12
CA LYS A 82 -10.93 8.19 14.25
C LYS A 82 -11.01 9.42 13.33
N ILE A 83 -12.23 9.87 13.03
CA ILE A 83 -12.44 10.97 12.08
C ILE A 83 -11.77 12.28 12.54
N ASP A 84 -11.74 12.55 13.83
CA ASP A 84 -11.09 13.74 14.38
C ASP A 84 -9.57 13.69 14.22
N ASP A 85 -8.97 12.52 14.40
CA ASP A 85 -7.53 12.31 14.18
C ASP A 85 -7.18 12.46 12.68
N LEU A 86 -8.05 11.98 11.79
CA LEU A 86 -7.90 12.17 10.35
C LEU A 86 -7.94 13.65 9.98
N HIS A 87 -8.87 14.43 10.57
CA HIS A 87 -8.95 15.87 10.34
C HIS A 87 -7.74 16.62 10.88
N LYS A 88 -7.21 16.24 12.07
CA LYS A 88 -5.97 16.81 12.61
C LYS A 88 -4.79 16.58 11.67
N LEU A 89 -4.64 15.34 11.19
CA LEU A 89 -3.59 14.97 10.26
C LEU A 89 -3.70 15.74 8.94
N ALA A 90 -4.88 15.83 8.37
CA ALA A 90 -5.12 16.58 7.14
C ALA A 90 -4.77 18.08 7.30
N LYS A 91 -5.17 18.70 8.40
CA LYS A 91 -4.83 20.11 8.71
C LYS A 91 -3.32 20.30 8.86
N ALA A 92 -2.64 19.38 9.54
CA ALA A 92 -1.19 19.44 9.70
C ALA A 92 -0.48 19.32 8.35
N LEU A 93 -0.89 18.40 7.48
CA LEU A 93 -0.32 18.24 6.14
C LEU A 93 -0.50 19.47 5.24
N LEU A 94 -1.59 20.23 5.41
CA LEU A 94 -1.77 21.49 4.69
C LEU A 94 -0.78 22.58 5.13
N VAL A 95 -0.26 22.49 6.36
CA VAL A 95 0.68 23.49 6.92
C VAL A 95 2.13 23.07 6.72
N TYR A 96 2.44 21.79 6.94
CA TYR A 96 3.80 21.27 6.97
C TYR A 96 4.20 20.52 5.69
N GLU A 97 3.25 20.26 4.79
CA GLU A 97 3.39 19.52 3.51
C GLU A 97 3.82 18.07 3.70
N THR A 98 4.76 17.78 4.60
CA THR A 98 5.25 16.44 4.92
C THR A 98 5.33 16.25 6.43
N LEU A 99 5.05 15.04 6.89
CA LEU A 99 5.16 14.64 8.29
C LEU A 99 5.86 13.28 8.39
N SER A 100 6.80 13.17 9.32
CA SER A 100 7.40 11.89 9.68
C SER A 100 6.45 11.02 10.50
N GLY A 101 6.71 9.72 10.57
CA GLY A 101 5.89 8.81 11.38
C GLY A 101 5.88 9.14 12.89
N GLU A 102 6.96 9.73 13.41
CA GLU A 102 7.04 10.19 14.81
C GLU A 102 6.18 11.44 15.04
N GLU A 103 6.26 12.41 14.15
CA GLU A 103 5.43 13.62 14.21
C GLU A 103 3.94 13.29 14.11
N ILE A 104 3.55 12.33 13.27
CA ILE A 104 2.18 11.83 13.19
C ILE A 104 1.74 11.22 14.53
N LYS A 105 2.57 10.38 15.15
CA LYS A 105 2.28 9.80 16.46
C LYS A 105 2.13 10.87 17.54
N ASP A 106 3.03 11.84 17.58
CA ASP A 106 3.00 12.91 18.57
C ASP A 106 1.80 13.83 18.37
N LEU A 107 1.43 14.11 17.12
CA LEU A 107 0.25 14.89 16.77
C LEU A 107 -1.04 14.21 17.23
N ILE A 108 -1.17 12.90 16.99
CA ILE A 108 -2.38 12.15 17.30
C ILE A 108 -2.46 11.82 18.80
N LEU A 109 -1.37 11.30 19.39
CA LEU A 109 -1.39 10.78 20.76
C LEU A 109 -1.16 11.86 21.81
N LYS A 110 -0.30 12.84 21.53
CA LYS A 110 0.09 13.91 22.47
C LYS A 110 -0.49 15.27 22.12
N ASN A 111 -1.17 15.39 20.98
CA ASN A 111 -1.67 16.66 20.43
C ASN A 111 -0.55 17.72 20.26
N THR A 112 0.69 17.27 20.04
CA THR A 112 1.87 18.13 19.88
C THR A 112 2.00 18.53 18.41
N GLN A 113 2.12 19.84 18.15
CA GLN A 113 2.32 20.34 16.78
C GLN A 113 3.73 19.97 16.29
N PRO A 114 3.88 19.52 15.02
CA PRO A 114 5.18 19.30 14.41
C PRO A 114 6.03 20.59 14.42
N LYS A 115 7.33 20.45 14.59
CA LYS A 115 8.24 21.60 14.47
C LYS A 115 8.32 22.01 13.01
N LYS A 116 8.16 23.30 12.69
CA LYS A 116 8.49 23.82 11.36
C LYS A 116 9.97 23.60 11.15
N LEU A 117 10.35 22.81 10.16
CA LEU A 117 11.71 22.83 9.62
C LEU A 117 11.85 24.17 8.90
N ASP A 118 12.64 25.08 9.46
CA ASP A 118 13.04 26.28 8.75
C ASP A 118 13.73 25.86 7.45
N LYS A 119 13.32 26.50 6.34
CA LYS A 119 13.82 26.14 5.00
C LYS A 119 15.33 26.36 4.84
N ASP A 120 15.98 26.97 5.83
CA ASP A 120 17.40 27.26 5.86
C ASP A 120 18.28 26.04 6.24
N ASP A 121 17.71 25.02 6.93
CA ASP A 121 18.48 23.83 7.31
C ASP A 121 18.76 22.86 6.15
N LYS A 122 18.02 22.92 5.05
CA LYS A 122 18.29 22.09 3.87
C LYS A 122 19.59 22.46 3.14
N ASN A 123 20.08 23.70 3.28
CA ASN A 123 21.33 24.12 2.66
C ASN A 123 22.59 23.63 3.40
N ILE A 124 22.47 23.22 4.66
CA ILE A 124 23.61 22.80 5.47
C ILE A 124 23.94 21.33 5.20
N GLU A 125 22.95 20.47 4.97
CA GLU A 125 23.22 19.06 4.66
C GLU A 125 23.76 18.83 3.26
N GLU A 126 23.29 19.59 2.25
CA GLU A 126 23.85 19.51 0.90
C GLU A 126 25.30 20.03 0.83
N SER A 127 25.65 21.05 1.62
CA SER A 127 27.03 21.55 1.68
C SER A 127 27.98 20.59 2.41
N SER A 128 27.49 19.86 3.41
CA SER A 128 28.28 18.86 4.14
C SER A 128 28.53 17.60 3.32
N ALA A 129 27.55 17.19 2.48
CA ALA A 129 27.71 16.06 1.57
C ALA A 129 28.74 16.33 0.45
N LEU A 130 28.80 17.57 -0.06
CA LEU A 130 29.82 17.99 -1.03
C LEU A 130 31.22 18.10 -0.44
N GLY A 131 31.32 18.50 0.82
CA GLY A 131 32.61 18.58 1.55
C GLY A 131 33.26 17.22 1.79
N SER A 132 32.46 16.17 1.99
CA SER A 132 32.97 14.80 2.21
C SER A 132 33.51 14.15 0.92
N LEU A 133 33.19 14.67 -0.25
CA LEU A 133 33.67 14.18 -1.55
C LEU A 133 34.91 14.91 -2.08
N GLY A 134 35.47 15.86 -1.32
CA GLY A 134 36.72 16.57 -1.68
C GLY A 134 36.61 17.47 -2.92
N LEU A 135 35.41 17.81 -3.38
CA LEU A 135 35.17 18.66 -4.54
C LEU A 135 35.03 20.13 -4.12
N LYS A 136 36.02 20.95 -4.49
CA LYS A 136 35.96 22.40 -4.31
C LYS A 136 35.04 23.02 -5.36
N PRO A 137 34.11 23.93 -5.00
CA PRO A 137 33.31 24.64 -5.97
C PRO A 137 34.17 25.52 -6.88
N LYS A 138 33.95 25.48 -8.19
CA LYS A 138 34.56 26.38 -9.18
C LYS A 138 34.00 27.78 -8.98
N PRO A 139 34.87 28.85 -8.96
CA PRO A 139 34.36 30.21 -8.91
C PRO A 139 33.58 30.53 -10.19
N ALA A 140 32.46 31.21 -10.01
CA ALA A 140 31.67 31.75 -11.13
C ALA A 140 32.44 32.89 -11.80
N VAL A 141 32.53 32.83 -13.13
CA VAL A 141 33.01 33.89 -13.99
C VAL A 141 31.86 34.76 -14.42
#